data_93c74b27e19a157190e2e10d68036f80
#
_entry.id   93c74b27e19a157190e2e10d68036f80
#
_cell.length_a   1.000
_cell.length_b   1.000
_cell.length_c   1.000
_cell.angle_alpha   90.00
_cell.angle_beta   90.00
_cell.angle_gamma   90.00
#
_symmetry.space_group_name_H-M   'P 1'
#
loop_
_entity.id
_entity.type
_entity.pdbx_description
1 polymer ?
#
loop_
_entity_poly.entity_id
_entity_poly.type
_entity_poly.pdbx_seq_one_letter_code
_entity_poly.pdbx_strand_id
1 'polypeptide(L)'
;MALRKSRDGTWIVDVSNGINPISLKQRRIVRKGFKTKKEALEAEQYLRSVELKEKSFNSKISIDILYDLLKEEDRINNRKQSYIDTQENNYNRHIKSYFEKVDDVSKLTYEDIYQFREHLRDKNTQNSEKKLSPNTINKIIVLLKKILDVGLRKGYYKEHPVGLLKKLPIEKRKMQFWTVKEFKHFLSLFKNDEYNLELLFTVLFFTGLRLGEALALTWKDIEFSTSTIHVSKSM
;
A
#
# COMPACT_ATOMS: atom_id res chain seq x y z
N MET A 1 -35.86 10.30 14.41
CA MET A 1 -36.37 11.53 13.78
C MET A 1 -35.39 12.67 14.11
N ALA A 2 -34.95 13.41 13.11
CA ALA A 2 -33.97 14.49 13.30
C ALA A 2 -34.63 15.82 13.78
N LEU A 3 -35.93 15.98 13.63
CA LEU A 3 -36.67 17.18 14.00
C LEU A 3 -37.78 16.85 15.02
N ARG A 4 -37.82 17.62 16.12
CA ARG A 4 -38.92 17.51 17.12
C ARG A 4 -39.32 18.87 17.62
N LYS A 5 -40.58 19.03 18.02
CA LYS A 5 -41.12 20.26 18.62
C LYS A 5 -40.86 20.25 20.12
N SER A 6 -40.34 21.33 20.68
CA SER A 6 -40.15 21.52 22.11
C SER A 6 -41.48 21.89 22.79
N ARG A 7 -41.53 21.83 24.15
CA ARG A 7 -42.71 22.20 24.94
C ARG A 7 -43.05 23.71 24.83
N ASP A 8 -42.06 24.54 24.58
CA ASP A 8 -42.12 25.97 24.38
C ASP A 8 -42.48 26.40 22.94
N GLY A 9 -42.92 25.44 22.11
CA GLY A 9 -43.35 25.71 20.76
C GLY A 9 -42.25 25.84 19.70
N THR A 10 -40.95 25.88 20.10
CA THR A 10 -39.80 25.96 19.20
C THR A 10 -39.43 24.58 18.65
N TRP A 11 -38.66 24.57 17.54
CA TRP A 11 -38.18 23.35 16.94
C TRP A 11 -36.76 23.02 17.43
N ILE A 12 -36.48 21.73 17.56
CA ILE A 12 -35.21 21.15 17.95
C ILE A 12 -34.74 20.29 16.80
N VAL A 13 -33.50 20.49 16.39
CA VAL A 13 -32.74 19.66 15.44
C VAL A 13 -31.81 18.74 16.23
N ASP A 14 -31.91 17.45 16.00
CA ASP A 14 -31.11 16.41 16.69
C ASP A 14 -30.54 15.45 15.65
N VAL A 15 -29.30 15.70 15.23
CA VAL A 15 -28.63 14.95 14.17
C VAL A 15 -27.58 14.02 14.79
N SER A 16 -27.57 12.77 14.34
CA SER A 16 -26.54 11.81 14.72
C SER A 16 -25.22 12.16 14.07
N ASN A 17 -24.16 12.31 14.85
CA ASN A 17 -22.81 12.61 14.39
C ASN A 17 -21.88 11.40 14.51
N GLY A 18 -22.32 10.25 13.98
CA GLY A 18 -21.56 9.01 13.97
C GLY A 18 -21.33 8.40 15.34
N ILE A 19 -20.46 7.41 15.38
CA ILE A 19 -20.07 6.70 16.60
C ILE A 19 -18.66 7.17 17.00
N ASN A 20 -18.45 7.44 18.26
CA ASN A 20 -17.10 7.71 18.78
C ASN A 20 -16.30 6.40 18.71
N PRO A 21 -15.18 6.33 17.93
CA PRO A 21 -14.44 5.08 17.74
C PRO A 21 -13.79 4.56 19.03
N ILE A 22 -13.56 5.43 20.02
CA ILE A 22 -12.94 5.04 21.31
C ILE A 22 -14.00 4.57 22.32
N SER A 23 -15.13 5.30 22.44
CA SER A 23 -16.16 5.00 23.44
C SER A 23 -17.32 4.17 22.90
N LEU A 24 -17.37 3.90 21.59
CA LEU A 24 -18.45 3.23 20.86
C LEU A 24 -19.84 3.87 21.08
N LYS A 25 -19.89 5.06 21.67
CA LYS A 25 -21.13 5.79 21.91
C LYS A 25 -21.50 6.67 20.71
N GLN A 26 -22.79 6.74 20.41
CA GLN A 26 -23.32 7.60 19.37
C GLN A 26 -23.15 9.07 19.75
N ARG A 27 -22.48 9.85 18.90
CA ARG A 27 -22.40 11.31 19.05
C ARG A 27 -23.66 11.92 18.43
N ARG A 28 -24.19 12.99 19.07
CA ARG A 28 -25.37 13.70 18.60
C ARG A 28 -25.11 15.20 18.69
N ILE A 29 -25.53 15.93 17.65
CA ILE A 29 -25.55 17.39 17.63
C ILE A 29 -26.99 17.83 17.82
N VAL A 30 -27.25 18.53 18.91
CA VAL A 30 -28.56 19.07 19.24
C VAL A 30 -28.51 20.59 19.13
N ARG A 31 -29.39 21.16 18.32
CA ARG A 31 -29.62 22.61 18.23
C ARG A 31 -31.09 22.90 18.53
N LYS A 32 -31.35 23.92 19.36
CA LYS A 32 -32.70 24.28 19.84
C LYS A 32 -33.00 25.72 19.48
N GLY A 33 -34.29 26.09 19.53
CA GLY A 33 -34.72 27.48 19.45
C GLY A 33 -35.11 27.97 18.06
N PHE A 34 -35.35 27.07 17.09
CA PHE A 34 -35.83 27.48 15.77
C PHE A 34 -37.34 27.79 15.84
N LYS A 35 -37.74 28.98 15.33
CA LYS A 35 -39.11 29.45 15.39
C LYS A 35 -40.00 28.72 14.40
N THR A 36 -39.49 28.35 13.24
CA THR A 36 -40.26 27.69 12.18
C THR A 36 -39.70 26.30 11.85
N LYS A 37 -40.54 25.41 11.34
CA LYS A 37 -40.14 24.10 10.84
C LYS A 37 -39.17 24.22 9.66
N LYS A 38 -39.30 25.26 8.84
CA LYS A 38 -38.48 25.50 7.67
C LYS A 38 -37.02 25.83 8.09
N GLU A 39 -36.87 26.75 9.04
CA GLU A 39 -35.54 27.08 9.62
C GLU A 39 -34.87 25.85 10.24
N ALA A 40 -35.62 25.02 10.95
CA ALA A 40 -35.10 23.81 11.55
C ALA A 40 -34.65 22.80 10.49
N LEU A 41 -35.35 22.71 9.36
CA LEU A 41 -35.01 21.82 8.25
C LEU A 41 -33.79 22.28 7.49
N GLU A 42 -33.67 23.58 7.26
CA GLU A 42 -32.45 24.19 6.66
C GLU A 42 -31.24 24.00 7.57
N ALA A 43 -31.39 24.19 8.88
CA ALA A 43 -30.37 23.91 9.87
C ALA A 43 -29.98 22.44 9.91
N GLU A 44 -30.94 21.50 9.79
CA GLU A 44 -30.63 20.06 9.68
C GLU A 44 -29.80 19.76 8.43
N GLN A 45 -30.22 20.26 7.27
CA GLN A 45 -29.50 20.09 6.01
C GLN A 45 -28.08 20.66 6.08
N TYR A 46 -27.95 21.86 6.65
CA TYR A 46 -26.65 22.48 6.87
C TYR A 46 -25.78 21.64 7.80
N LEU A 47 -26.31 21.22 8.96
CA LEU A 47 -25.57 20.35 9.90
C LEU A 47 -25.14 19.04 9.25
N ARG A 48 -26.00 18.40 8.46
CA ARG A 48 -25.64 17.18 7.72
C ARG A 48 -24.57 17.44 6.66
N SER A 49 -24.62 18.57 5.97
CA SER A 49 -23.59 18.93 4.96
C SER A 49 -22.26 19.29 5.59
N VAL A 50 -22.27 19.99 6.73
CA VAL A 50 -21.07 20.29 7.54
C VAL A 50 -20.52 19.01 8.18
N GLU A 51 -21.41 18.16 8.70
CA GLU A 51 -21.08 16.88 9.30
C GLU A 51 -20.34 15.95 8.34
N LEU A 52 -20.77 15.89 7.08
CA LEU A 52 -20.05 15.18 6.01
C LEU A 52 -18.66 15.79 5.75
N LYS A 53 -18.48 17.10 6.00
CA LYS A 53 -17.19 17.80 5.87
C LYS A 53 -16.32 17.71 7.13
N GLU A 54 -16.89 17.69 8.33
CA GLU A 54 -16.15 17.68 9.61
C GLU A 54 -15.88 16.28 10.15
N LYS A 55 -16.65 15.26 9.77
CA LYS A 55 -16.43 13.87 10.21
C LYS A 55 -15.04 13.34 9.90
N SER A 56 -14.35 13.96 8.94
CA SER A 56 -13.04 13.51 8.47
C SER A 56 -11.84 14.15 9.17
N PHE A 57 -12.00 15.23 9.97
CA PHE A 57 -10.84 16.08 10.30
C PHE A 57 -10.45 16.17 11.77
N ASN A 58 -11.19 15.59 12.72
CA ASN A 58 -10.98 15.84 14.16
C ASN A 58 -10.38 14.67 14.98
N SER A 59 -9.99 13.57 14.37
CA SER A 59 -9.25 12.53 15.08
C SER A 59 -7.80 12.48 14.59
N LYS A 60 -6.85 12.66 15.49
CA LYS A 60 -5.44 12.36 15.21
C LYS A 60 -5.35 10.94 14.68
N ILE A 61 -4.71 10.75 13.54
CA ILE A 61 -4.55 9.44 12.93
C ILE A 61 -3.06 9.10 12.79
N SER A 62 -2.68 7.97 13.35
CA SER A 62 -1.30 7.47 13.24
C SER A 62 -1.09 6.71 11.94
N ILE A 63 0.17 6.59 11.54
CA ILE A 63 0.58 5.81 10.36
C ILE A 63 0.26 4.32 10.54
N ASP A 64 0.35 3.78 11.76
CA ASP A 64 0.07 2.38 12.07
C ASP A 64 -1.41 2.03 11.78
N ILE A 65 -2.35 2.89 12.18
CA ILE A 65 -3.77 2.70 11.91
C ILE A 65 -4.04 2.64 10.40
N LEU A 66 -3.43 3.54 9.62
CA LEU A 66 -3.59 3.54 8.17
C LEU A 66 -2.96 2.31 7.52
N TYR A 67 -1.83 1.85 8.03
CA TYR A 67 -1.19 0.64 7.54
C TYR A 67 -2.01 -0.62 7.82
N ASP A 68 -2.60 -0.75 9.02
CA ASP A 68 -3.50 -1.86 9.35
C ASP A 68 -4.74 -1.89 8.44
N LEU A 69 -5.31 -0.73 8.15
CA LEU A 69 -6.40 -0.60 7.17
C LEU A 69 -5.96 -1.02 5.76
N LEU A 70 -4.75 -0.67 5.33
CA LEU A 70 -4.20 -1.12 4.05
C LEU A 70 -4.02 -2.63 4.00
N LYS A 71 -3.51 -3.25 5.09
CA LYS A 71 -3.37 -4.72 5.19
C LYS A 71 -4.73 -5.42 5.03
N GLU A 72 -5.75 -4.87 5.66
CA GLU A 72 -7.11 -5.42 5.54
C GLU A 72 -7.66 -5.29 4.10
N GLU A 73 -7.49 -4.12 3.46
CA GLU A 73 -7.85 -3.94 2.05
C GLU A 73 -7.10 -4.92 1.13
N ASP A 74 -5.80 -5.16 1.36
CA ASP A 74 -5.00 -6.09 0.55
C ASP A 74 -5.44 -7.55 0.75
N ARG A 75 -5.86 -7.95 1.97
CA ARG A 75 -6.44 -9.28 2.26
C ARG A 75 -7.78 -9.48 1.55
N ILE A 76 -8.68 -8.50 1.64
CA ILE A 76 -9.98 -8.53 0.95
C ILE A 76 -9.79 -8.65 -0.57
N ASN A 77 -8.78 -7.98 -1.12
CA ASN A 77 -8.44 -8.01 -2.55
C ASN A 77 -7.63 -9.26 -2.96
N ASN A 78 -7.48 -10.25 -2.09
CA ASN A 78 -6.76 -11.50 -2.35
C ASN A 78 -5.33 -11.28 -2.90
N ARG A 79 -4.60 -10.31 -2.37
CA ARG A 79 -3.21 -10.08 -2.76
C ARG A 79 -2.34 -11.26 -2.33
N LYS A 80 -1.34 -11.61 -3.17
CA LYS A 80 -0.40 -12.69 -2.86
C LYS A 80 0.31 -12.44 -1.54
N GLN A 81 0.47 -13.50 -0.72
CA GLN A 81 1.10 -13.38 0.61
C GLN A 81 2.51 -12.78 0.52
N SER A 82 3.33 -13.21 -0.45
CA SER A 82 4.67 -12.67 -0.66
C SER A 82 4.72 -11.15 -0.92
N TYR A 83 3.66 -10.60 -1.54
CA TYR A 83 3.51 -9.17 -1.71
C TYR A 83 3.23 -8.47 -0.38
N ILE A 84 2.34 -9.02 0.44
CA ILE A 84 2.01 -8.52 1.79
C ILE A 84 3.25 -8.54 2.68
N ASP A 85 3.99 -9.66 2.69
CA ASP A 85 5.22 -9.81 3.46
C ASP A 85 6.30 -8.79 3.06
N THR A 86 6.42 -8.54 1.75
CA THR A 86 7.36 -7.51 1.23
C THR A 86 6.96 -6.10 1.70
N GLN A 87 5.67 -5.78 1.69
CA GLN A 87 5.17 -4.50 2.20
C GLN A 87 5.41 -4.38 3.71
N GLU A 88 5.11 -5.43 4.47
CA GLU A 88 5.30 -5.45 5.92
C GLU A 88 6.78 -5.26 6.32
N ASN A 89 7.68 -5.93 5.62
CA ASN A 89 9.12 -5.72 5.80
C ASN A 89 9.53 -4.26 5.53
N ASN A 90 9.07 -3.67 4.43
CA ASN A 90 9.39 -2.28 4.09
C ASN A 90 8.76 -1.30 5.08
N TYR A 91 7.52 -1.55 5.53
CA TYR A 91 6.84 -0.75 6.52
C TYR A 91 7.60 -0.74 7.84
N ASN A 92 7.84 -1.91 8.43
CA ASN A 92 8.48 -2.05 9.73
C ASN A 92 9.90 -1.47 9.74
N ARG A 93 10.68 -1.71 8.67
CA ARG A 93 12.10 -1.29 8.60
C ARG A 93 12.30 0.18 8.34
N HIS A 94 11.41 0.82 7.59
CA HIS A 94 11.67 2.13 7.03
C HIS A 94 10.63 3.17 7.41
N ILE A 95 9.34 2.81 7.38
CA ILE A 95 8.27 3.79 7.56
C ILE A 95 7.92 3.93 9.04
N LYS A 96 7.61 2.81 9.70
CA LYS A 96 7.18 2.81 11.09
C LYS A 96 8.17 3.54 11.99
N SER A 97 9.44 3.15 11.98
CA SER A 97 10.48 3.73 12.84
C SER A 97 10.70 5.23 12.63
N TYR A 98 10.47 5.73 11.41
CA TYR A 98 10.64 7.14 11.10
C TYR A 98 9.44 7.99 11.55
N PHE A 99 8.24 7.48 11.32
CA PHE A 99 6.99 8.20 11.62
C PHE A 99 6.40 7.85 13.00
N GLU A 100 7.08 7.04 13.81
CA GLU A 100 6.61 6.64 15.16
C GLU A 100 6.25 7.82 16.06
N LYS A 101 6.98 8.95 15.94
CA LYS A 101 6.76 10.16 16.73
C LYS A 101 5.71 11.10 16.13
N VAL A 102 5.15 10.75 14.99
CA VAL A 102 4.14 11.57 14.31
C VAL A 102 2.75 11.14 14.80
N ASP A 103 2.20 11.90 15.75
CA ASP A 103 0.89 11.62 16.33
C ASP A 103 -0.27 11.73 15.32
N ASP A 104 -0.09 12.51 14.26
CA ASP A 104 -1.15 12.85 13.32
C ASP A 104 -0.60 13.03 11.90
N VAL A 105 -0.74 12.01 11.08
CA VAL A 105 -0.27 12.02 9.68
C VAL A 105 -1.04 12.98 8.78
N SER A 106 -2.20 13.48 9.21
CA SER A 106 -2.94 14.51 8.45
C SER A 106 -2.21 15.85 8.34
N LYS A 107 -1.22 16.05 9.22
CA LYS A 107 -0.41 17.27 9.28
C LYS A 107 0.92 17.17 8.53
N LEU A 108 1.21 16.01 7.93
CA LEU A 108 2.44 15.84 7.17
C LEU A 108 2.53 16.85 6.03
N THR A 109 3.68 17.52 5.95
CA THR A 109 4.00 18.48 4.90
C THR A 109 4.83 17.83 3.79
N TYR A 110 5.00 18.55 2.68
CA TYR A 110 5.92 18.13 1.62
C TYR A 110 7.36 17.98 2.15
N GLU A 111 7.78 18.89 3.05
CA GLU A 111 9.11 18.87 3.64
C GLU A 111 9.34 17.62 4.47
N ASP A 112 8.36 17.17 5.26
CA ASP A 112 8.46 15.94 6.05
C ASP A 112 8.70 14.71 5.15
N ILE A 113 8.00 14.65 4.01
CA ILE A 113 8.16 13.55 3.05
C ILE A 113 9.51 13.65 2.32
N TYR A 114 9.96 14.88 2.01
CA TYR A 114 11.26 15.12 1.41
C TYR A 114 12.39 14.67 2.36
N GLN A 115 12.34 15.05 3.62
CA GLN A 115 13.31 14.66 4.67
C GLN A 115 13.30 13.15 4.90
N PHE A 116 12.14 12.51 4.88
CA PHE A 116 12.05 11.05 4.91
C PHE A 116 12.80 10.41 3.74
N ARG A 117 12.65 10.93 2.52
CA ARG A 117 13.38 10.42 1.35
C ARG A 117 14.90 10.58 1.50
N GLU A 118 15.36 11.76 1.98
CA GLU A 118 16.80 12.00 2.20
C GLU A 118 17.33 11.06 3.31
N HIS A 119 16.57 10.86 4.39
CA HIS A 119 16.91 9.85 5.39
C HIS A 119 17.09 8.44 4.78
N LEU A 120 16.20 8.03 3.86
CA LEU A 120 16.35 6.76 3.16
C LEU A 120 17.60 6.70 2.27
N ARG A 121 18.02 7.81 1.68
CA ARG A 121 19.25 7.88 0.87
C ARG A 121 20.51 7.67 1.70
N ASP A 122 20.50 8.11 2.94
CA ASP A 122 21.64 7.96 3.85
C ASP A 122 21.68 6.62 4.59
N LYS A 123 20.55 5.90 4.58
CA LYS A 123 20.42 4.62 5.25
C LYS A 123 21.14 3.51 4.51
N ASN A 124 21.96 2.74 5.23
CA ASN A 124 22.64 1.57 4.70
C ASN A 124 21.71 0.35 4.60
N THR A 125 22.04 -0.59 3.70
CA THR A 125 21.37 -1.90 3.65
C THR A 125 21.82 -2.76 4.82
N GLN A 126 20.97 -3.72 5.26
CA GLN A 126 21.22 -4.52 6.46
C GLN A 126 22.52 -5.34 6.44
N ASN A 127 22.93 -5.80 5.26
CA ASN A 127 24.02 -6.77 5.11
C ASN A 127 25.26 -6.16 4.46
N SER A 128 25.30 -4.86 4.24
CA SER A 128 26.46 -4.19 3.64
C SER A 128 26.43 -2.70 3.93
N GLU A 129 27.59 -2.06 3.89
CA GLU A 129 27.70 -0.60 3.96
C GLU A 129 27.13 0.13 2.73
N LYS A 130 26.52 -0.61 1.80
CA LYS A 130 25.90 -0.03 0.60
C LYS A 130 24.60 0.70 0.95
N LYS A 131 24.46 1.90 0.43
CA LYS A 131 23.22 2.68 0.55
C LYS A 131 22.04 2.02 -0.20
N LEU A 132 20.83 2.35 0.21
CA LEU A 132 19.62 1.88 -0.50
C LEU A 132 19.62 2.35 -1.96
N SER A 133 19.25 1.46 -2.87
CA SER A 133 19.15 1.82 -4.29
C SER A 133 18.00 2.80 -4.54
N PRO A 134 18.11 3.70 -5.55
CA PRO A 134 17.01 4.61 -5.93
C PRO A 134 15.69 3.87 -6.20
N ASN A 135 15.76 2.67 -6.77
CA ASN A 135 14.58 1.83 -7.01
C ASN A 135 13.92 1.37 -5.70
N THR A 136 14.72 0.97 -4.71
CA THR A 136 14.23 0.57 -3.38
C THR A 136 13.58 1.75 -2.68
N ILE A 137 14.22 2.92 -2.69
CA ILE A 137 13.68 4.15 -2.10
C ILE A 137 12.35 4.50 -2.76
N ASN A 138 12.27 4.48 -4.09
CA ASN A 138 11.02 4.75 -4.82
C ASN A 138 9.90 3.78 -4.42
N LYS A 139 10.20 2.49 -4.19
CA LYS A 139 9.22 1.49 -3.74
C LYS A 139 8.70 1.80 -2.33
N ILE A 140 9.58 2.23 -1.42
CA ILE A 140 9.19 2.63 -0.05
C ILE A 140 8.30 3.87 -0.09
N ILE A 141 8.63 4.89 -0.90
CA ILE A 141 7.79 6.08 -1.08
C ILE A 141 6.43 5.73 -1.69
N VAL A 142 6.38 4.80 -2.65
CA VAL A 142 5.10 4.30 -3.21
C VAL A 142 4.27 3.58 -2.15
N LEU A 143 4.90 2.83 -1.23
CA LEU A 143 4.19 2.21 -0.12
C LEU A 143 3.63 3.28 0.84
N LEU A 144 4.44 4.26 1.23
CA LEU A 144 3.97 5.39 2.05
C LEU A 144 2.77 6.09 1.39
N LYS A 145 2.85 6.35 0.08
CA LYS A 145 1.72 6.92 -0.66
C LYS A 145 0.47 6.06 -0.55
N LYS A 146 0.56 4.75 -0.74
CA LYS A 146 -0.58 3.83 -0.60
C LYS A 146 -1.21 3.87 0.79
N ILE A 147 -0.39 3.91 1.84
CA ILE A 147 -0.84 4.02 3.23
C ILE A 147 -1.64 5.31 3.41
N LEU A 148 -1.10 6.43 2.97
CA LEU A 148 -1.77 7.73 3.08
C LEU A 148 -3.01 7.83 2.17
N ASP A 149 -3.00 7.22 0.98
CA ASP A 149 -4.19 7.13 0.11
C ASP A 149 -5.37 6.41 0.79
N VAL A 150 -5.12 5.47 1.72
CA VAL A 150 -6.20 4.85 2.55
C VAL A 150 -6.87 5.91 3.41
N GLY A 151 -6.10 6.77 4.08
CA GLY A 151 -6.64 7.85 4.89
C GLY A 151 -7.48 8.83 4.07
N LEU A 152 -7.04 9.14 2.84
CA LEU A 152 -7.79 9.96 1.89
C LEU A 152 -9.13 9.29 1.51
N ARG A 153 -9.12 8.00 1.14
CA ARG A 153 -10.34 7.25 0.80
C ARG A 153 -11.31 7.13 1.97
N LYS A 154 -10.81 6.98 3.19
CA LYS A 154 -11.62 6.92 4.42
C LYS A 154 -12.07 8.30 4.91
N GLY A 155 -11.63 9.38 4.26
CA GLY A 155 -12.04 10.74 4.58
C GLY A 155 -11.41 11.30 5.85
N TYR A 156 -10.25 10.82 6.28
CA TYR A 156 -9.54 11.38 7.44
C TYR A 156 -8.90 12.73 7.12
N TYR A 157 -8.55 12.97 5.86
CA TYR A 157 -8.04 14.24 5.32
C TYR A 157 -8.35 14.34 3.82
N LYS A 158 -8.21 15.54 3.25
CA LYS A 158 -8.57 15.80 1.84
C LYS A 158 -7.43 15.57 0.87
N GLU A 159 -6.20 15.74 1.34
CA GLU A 159 -4.99 15.64 0.51
C GLU A 159 -3.78 15.24 1.36
N HIS A 160 -2.75 14.76 0.74
CA HIS A 160 -1.45 14.53 1.35
C HIS A 160 -0.31 14.82 0.35
N PRO A 161 0.88 15.24 0.82
CA PRO A 161 1.93 15.80 -0.04
C PRO A 161 2.74 14.77 -0.82
N VAL A 162 2.61 13.47 -0.55
CA VAL A 162 3.48 12.42 -1.16
C VAL A 162 3.38 12.41 -2.68
N GLY A 163 2.20 12.73 -3.23
CA GLY A 163 1.99 12.79 -4.68
C GLY A 163 2.83 13.84 -5.41
N LEU A 164 3.28 14.87 -4.69
CA LEU A 164 4.12 15.95 -5.22
C LEU A 164 5.60 15.55 -5.34
N LEU A 165 6.02 14.50 -4.63
CA LEU A 165 7.41 14.08 -4.62
C LEU A 165 7.76 13.33 -5.91
N LYS A 166 8.71 13.88 -6.69
CA LYS A 166 9.23 13.23 -7.90
C LYS A 166 10.05 11.98 -7.54
N LYS A 167 9.89 10.93 -8.32
CA LYS A 167 10.69 9.70 -8.18
C LYS A 167 12.17 10.00 -8.45
N LEU A 168 13.05 9.28 -7.73
CA LEU A 168 14.47 9.30 -8.01
C LEU A 168 14.74 8.65 -9.38
N PRO A 169 15.67 9.19 -10.18
CA PRO A 169 16.07 8.59 -11.44
C PRO A 169 16.70 7.21 -11.18
N ILE A 170 16.40 6.27 -12.07
CA ILE A 170 16.95 4.91 -12.01
C ILE A 170 17.83 4.73 -13.24
N GLU A 171 19.10 4.44 -13.01
CA GLU A 171 20.02 4.09 -14.09
C GLU A 171 19.61 2.77 -14.75
N LYS A 172 19.45 2.80 -16.04
CA LYS A 172 19.20 1.58 -16.83
C LYS A 172 20.51 0.79 -16.93
N ARG A 173 20.58 -0.34 -16.22
CA ARG A 173 21.70 -1.26 -16.36
C ARG A 173 21.59 -1.98 -17.70
N LYS A 174 22.70 -2.12 -18.42
CA LYS A 174 22.74 -3.01 -19.60
C LYS A 174 22.47 -4.44 -19.12
N MET A 175 21.58 -5.11 -19.82
CA MET A 175 21.30 -6.51 -19.56
C MET A 175 22.52 -7.34 -19.97
N GLN A 176 23.02 -8.16 -19.05
CA GLN A 176 24.07 -9.12 -19.33
C GLN A 176 23.41 -10.45 -19.69
N PHE A 177 23.93 -11.10 -20.69
CA PHE A 177 23.49 -12.42 -21.14
C PHE A 177 24.73 -13.27 -21.45
N TRP A 178 24.58 -14.55 -21.31
CA TRP A 178 25.63 -15.49 -21.67
C TRP A 178 25.55 -15.83 -23.15
N THR A 179 26.71 -15.92 -23.79
CA THR A 179 26.83 -16.53 -25.11
C THR A 179 26.72 -18.04 -25.01
N VAL A 180 26.40 -18.71 -26.12
CA VAL A 180 26.36 -20.19 -26.17
C VAL A 180 27.71 -20.81 -25.75
N LYS A 181 28.83 -20.14 -26.07
CA LYS A 181 30.17 -20.62 -25.69
C LYS A 181 30.38 -20.56 -24.18
N GLU A 182 29.99 -19.46 -23.53
CA GLU A 182 30.09 -19.31 -22.07
C GLU A 182 29.12 -20.29 -21.37
N PHE A 183 27.92 -20.50 -21.90
CA PHE A 183 26.98 -21.46 -21.35
C PHE A 183 27.51 -22.90 -21.47
N LYS A 184 28.10 -23.32 -22.60
CA LYS A 184 28.73 -24.63 -22.71
C LYS A 184 29.89 -24.82 -21.73
N HIS A 185 30.71 -23.79 -21.51
CA HIS A 185 31.76 -23.83 -20.51
C HIS A 185 31.16 -23.97 -19.09
N PHE A 186 30.07 -23.24 -18.78
CA PHE A 186 29.38 -23.40 -17.50
C PHE A 186 28.87 -24.84 -17.30
N LEU A 187 28.26 -25.46 -18.32
CA LEU A 187 27.80 -26.85 -18.22
C LEU A 187 28.96 -27.84 -17.98
N SER A 188 30.14 -27.60 -18.54
CA SER A 188 31.32 -28.46 -18.33
C SER A 188 31.87 -28.46 -16.89
N LEU A 189 31.40 -27.57 -16.03
CA LEU A 189 31.76 -27.51 -14.61
C LEU A 189 30.94 -28.42 -13.71
N PHE A 190 29.79 -28.95 -14.24
CA PHE A 190 28.95 -29.86 -13.47
C PHE A 190 29.58 -31.24 -13.34
N LYS A 191 29.38 -31.88 -12.17
CA LYS A 191 29.82 -33.23 -11.89
C LYS A 191 28.74 -34.22 -12.31
N ASN A 192 29.12 -35.51 -12.45
CA ASN A 192 28.21 -36.58 -12.92
C ASN A 192 26.96 -36.79 -12.05
N ASP A 193 26.98 -36.37 -10.78
CA ASP A 193 25.85 -36.47 -9.86
C ASP A 193 24.91 -35.24 -9.90
N GLU A 194 25.25 -34.20 -10.66
CA GLU A 194 24.50 -32.95 -10.77
C GLU A 194 23.63 -32.86 -12.04
N TYR A 195 23.35 -34.01 -12.68
CA TYR A 195 22.59 -34.08 -13.93
C TYR A 195 21.25 -33.29 -13.93
N ASN A 196 20.53 -33.31 -12.82
CA ASN A 196 19.24 -32.61 -12.72
C ASN A 196 19.43 -31.08 -12.78
N LEU A 197 20.52 -30.56 -12.24
CA LEU A 197 20.85 -29.13 -12.31
C LEU A 197 21.30 -28.74 -13.71
N GLU A 198 22.14 -29.56 -14.35
CA GLU A 198 22.55 -29.36 -15.74
C GLU A 198 21.34 -29.31 -16.68
N LEU A 199 20.41 -30.25 -16.52
CA LEU A 199 19.15 -30.26 -17.29
C LEU A 199 18.32 -29.01 -17.04
N LEU A 200 18.14 -28.61 -15.78
CA LEU A 200 17.39 -27.42 -15.43
C LEU A 200 17.97 -26.16 -16.09
N PHE A 201 19.29 -25.95 -15.97
CA PHE A 201 19.94 -24.81 -16.58
C PHE A 201 19.89 -24.85 -18.10
N THR A 202 19.96 -26.03 -18.70
CA THR A 202 19.80 -26.21 -20.16
C THR A 202 18.40 -25.79 -20.60
N VAL A 203 17.37 -26.22 -19.91
CA VAL A 203 15.99 -25.81 -20.20
C VAL A 203 15.83 -24.30 -20.06
N LEU A 204 16.31 -23.71 -18.94
CA LEU A 204 16.22 -22.27 -18.73
C LEU A 204 16.93 -21.46 -19.80
N PHE A 205 18.14 -21.89 -20.23
CA PHE A 205 18.94 -21.17 -21.21
C PHE A 205 18.28 -21.18 -22.60
N PHE A 206 17.78 -22.32 -23.05
CA PHE A 206 17.22 -22.46 -24.41
C PHE A 206 15.78 -22.01 -24.52
N THR A 207 14.99 -22.06 -23.42
CA THR A 207 13.57 -21.67 -23.46
C THR A 207 13.32 -20.25 -22.98
N GLY A 208 14.22 -19.66 -22.17
CA GLY A 208 14.00 -18.37 -21.53
C GLY A 208 12.92 -18.39 -20.44
N LEU A 209 12.52 -19.54 -19.93
CA LEU A 209 11.55 -19.68 -18.87
C LEU A 209 12.08 -19.06 -17.56
N ARG A 210 11.15 -18.52 -16.74
CA ARG A 210 11.52 -18.16 -15.36
C ARG A 210 11.72 -19.43 -14.54
N LEU A 211 12.58 -19.37 -13.52
CA LEU A 211 12.86 -20.53 -12.66
C LEU A 211 11.59 -21.19 -12.12
N GLY A 212 10.64 -20.42 -11.60
CA GLY A 212 9.39 -20.96 -11.08
C GLY A 212 8.50 -21.59 -12.16
N GLU A 213 8.56 -21.13 -13.41
CA GLU A 213 7.86 -21.72 -14.55
C GLU A 213 8.51 -23.05 -14.93
N ALA A 214 9.84 -23.10 -15.02
CA ALA A 214 10.58 -24.33 -15.32
C ALA A 214 10.37 -25.41 -14.24
N LEU A 215 10.42 -25.04 -12.95
CA LEU A 215 10.18 -25.98 -11.84
C LEU A 215 8.74 -26.49 -11.76
N ALA A 216 7.79 -25.77 -12.34
CA ALA A 216 6.38 -26.19 -12.38
C ALA A 216 6.04 -27.09 -13.58
N LEU A 217 6.97 -27.27 -14.54
CA LEU A 217 6.73 -28.11 -15.72
C LEU A 217 6.52 -29.59 -15.34
N THR A 218 5.60 -30.21 -16.04
CA THR A 218 5.34 -31.64 -16.00
C THR A 218 5.37 -32.22 -17.41
N TRP A 219 5.52 -33.51 -17.55
CA TRP A 219 5.50 -34.18 -18.86
C TRP A 219 4.23 -33.90 -19.69
N LYS A 220 3.11 -33.57 -19.03
CA LYS A 220 1.85 -33.17 -19.69
C LYS A 220 1.92 -31.83 -20.37
N ASP A 221 2.89 -30.98 -19.97
CA ASP A 221 3.07 -29.62 -20.51
C ASP A 221 4.00 -29.62 -21.74
N ILE A 222 4.54 -30.82 -22.14
CA ILE A 222 5.47 -30.97 -23.25
C ILE A 222 4.81 -31.76 -24.37
N GLU A 223 4.66 -31.17 -25.54
CA GLU A 223 4.18 -31.78 -26.75
C GLU A 223 5.34 -32.09 -27.69
N PHE A 224 5.77 -33.36 -27.75
CA PHE A 224 6.91 -33.77 -28.57
C PHE A 224 6.65 -33.75 -30.07
N SER A 225 5.41 -33.97 -30.49
CA SER A 225 5.00 -34.00 -31.90
C SER A 225 5.18 -32.61 -32.56
N THR A 226 4.90 -31.57 -31.80
CA THR A 226 5.00 -30.16 -32.24
C THR A 226 6.23 -29.44 -31.69
N SER A 227 7.05 -30.12 -30.85
CA SER A 227 8.19 -29.52 -30.13
C SER A 227 7.80 -28.27 -29.32
N THR A 228 6.64 -28.33 -28.66
CA THR A 228 6.05 -27.19 -27.94
C THR A 228 6.02 -27.46 -26.44
N ILE A 229 6.31 -26.42 -25.65
CA ILE A 229 6.16 -26.40 -24.19
C ILE A 229 5.04 -25.42 -23.83
N HIS A 230 4.02 -25.90 -23.11
CA HIS A 230 2.91 -25.10 -22.63
C HIS A 230 3.17 -24.58 -21.22
N VAL A 231 3.34 -23.25 -21.07
CA VAL A 231 3.64 -22.62 -19.77
C VAL A 231 2.37 -22.01 -19.21
N SER A 232 1.70 -22.73 -18.30
CA SER A 232 0.42 -22.32 -17.71
C SER A 232 0.48 -22.04 -16.20
N LYS A 233 1.59 -22.39 -15.54
CA LYS A 233 1.73 -22.33 -14.07
C LYS A 233 3.16 -21.94 -13.66
N SER A 234 3.30 -21.50 -12.41
CA SER A 234 4.60 -21.17 -11.78
C SER A 234 4.55 -21.55 -10.32
N MET A 235 5.64 -22.09 -9.78
CA MET A 235 5.81 -22.32 -8.35
C MET A 235 6.12 -21.01 -7.62
#